data_75eccf0487374a4ddd52484d55467a27
#
_entry.id   75eccf0487374a4ddd52484d55467a27
#
_cell.length_a   1.000
_cell.length_b   1.000
_cell.length_c   1.000
_cell.angle_alpha   90.00
_cell.angle_beta   90.00
_cell.angle_gamma   90.00
#
_symmetry.space_group_name_H-M   'P 1'
#
loop_
_entity.id
_entity.type
_entity.pdbx_description
1 polymer ?
#
loop_
_entity_poly.entity_id
_entity_poly.type
_entity_poly.pdbx_seq_one_letter_code
_entity_poly.pdbx_strand_id
1 'polypeptide(L)'
;ARKNNSEIVFAEEVSFDEIPLTDLQGIYQVKNTKGVLAATEVLRHRGWKISKEAVHLGLSQVQSNTGLKGRWQQLSSNPLTVCDTGHNKEAFQYIVDQLKTCLYDQLYMVLGFVREKDLNPILAMLPSDAHLIFCEPQIPRALLLEELKARTEHMAQARHYVQDVNEAINLARKLADTSDMIYIGGSTFVVAE
;
A
#
# COMPACT_ATOMS: atom_id res chain seq x y z
N ALA A 1 0.52 0.63 27.65
CA ALA A 1 1.24 -0.47 28.26
C ALA A 1 1.59 -0.18 29.72
N ARG A 2 2.41 0.84 30.06
CA ARG A 2 2.80 1.13 31.45
C ARG A 2 1.60 1.30 32.41
N LYS A 3 0.53 2.00 31.99
CA LYS A 3 -0.70 2.18 32.79
C LYS A 3 -1.40 0.86 33.11
N ASN A 4 -1.30 -0.13 32.25
CA ASN A 4 -2.00 -1.42 32.36
C ASN A 4 -1.07 -2.55 32.78
N ASN A 5 0.17 -2.24 33.19
CA ASN A 5 1.20 -3.22 33.53
C ASN A 5 1.40 -4.30 32.45
N SER A 6 1.27 -3.91 31.17
CA SER A 6 1.44 -4.80 30.02
C SER A 6 2.87 -4.77 29.52
N GLU A 7 3.44 -5.93 29.28
CA GLU A 7 4.74 -6.08 28.63
C GLU A 7 4.69 -5.55 27.18
N ILE A 8 5.77 -4.91 26.74
CA ILE A 8 5.95 -4.45 25.37
C ILE A 8 7.20 -5.12 24.80
N VAL A 9 7.07 -5.67 23.61
CA VAL A 9 8.19 -6.16 22.81
C VAL A 9 8.28 -5.31 21.55
N PHE A 10 9.41 -4.68 21.33
CA PHE A 10 9.71 -3.92 20.10
C PHE A 10 10.38 -4.86 19.09
N ALA A 11 9.67 -5.17 18.01
CA ALA A 11 10.14 -6.14 17.02
C ALA A 11 11.44 -5.71 16.33
N GLU A 12 11.71 -4.41 16.25
CA GLU A 12 12.94 -3.85 15.70
C GLU A 12 14.17 -4.10 16.59
N GLU A 13 13.99 -4.31 17.90
CA GLU A 13 15.04 -4.57 18.88
C GLU A 13 15.32 -6.06 19.04
N VAL A 14 14.48 -6.93 18.45
CA VAL A 14 14.65 -8.38 18.49
C VAL A 14 15.56 -8.82 17.34
N SER A 15 16.62 -9.57 17.67
CA SER A 15 17.48 -10.22 16.67
C SER A 15 16.86 -11.54 16.22
N PHE A 16 16.79 -11.75 14.93
CA PHE A 16 16.33 -12.98 14.31
C PHE A 16 17.48 -13.56 13.47
N ASP A 17 17.73 -14.88 13.59
CA ASP A 17 18.75 -15.58 12.79
C ASP A 17 18.43 -15.49 11.29
N GLU A 18 17.15 -15.54 10.96
CA GLU A 18 16.63 -15.47 9.60
C GLU A 18 15.31 -14.75 9.59
N ILE A 19 15.06 -13.95 8.54
CA ILE A 19 13.75 -13.35 8.24
C ILE A 19 13.19 -14.11 7.04
N PRO A 20 12.14 -14.94 7.23
CA PRO A 20 11.54 -15.71 6.15
C PRO A 20 10.99 -14.80 5.05
N LEU A 21 11.08 -15.28 3.81
CA LEU A 21 10.42 -14.65 2.68
C LEU A 21 8.89 -14.76 2.81
N THR A 22 8.20 -13.74 2.32
CA THR A 22 6.74 -13.72 2.22
C THR A 22 6.33 -13.57 0.76
N ASP A 23 5.15 -14.09 0.40
CA ASP A 23 4.54 -13.89 -0.92
C ASP A 23 3.98 -12.49 -1.12
N LEU A 24 4.02 -11.62 -0.08
CA LEU A 24 3.66 -10.21 -0.16
C LEU A 24 4.86 -9.37 -0.62
N GLN A 25 4.70 -8.59 -1.69
CA GLN A 25 5.82 -7.97 -2.41
C GLN A 25 6.19 -6.55 -1.95
N GLY A 26 5.45 -5.94 -1.03
CA GLY A 26 5.78 -4.60 -0.53
C GLY A 26 7.11 -4.58 0.24
N ILE A 27 8.00 -3.61 -0.03
CA ILE A 27 9.30 -3.48 0.68
C ILE A 27 9.14 -3.36 2.22
N TYR A 28 8.01 -2.81 2.66
CA TYR A 28 7.65 -2.69 4.08
C TYR A 28 7.33 -4.04 4.74
N GLN A 29 7.16 -5.12 3.97
CA GLN A 29 6.83 -6.44 4.51
C GLN A 29 7.97 -7.04 5.35
N VAL A 30 9.21 -6.67 5.10
CA VAL A 30 10.33 -7.05 5.96
C VAL A 30 10.09 -6.61 7.41
N LYS A 31 9.59 -5.38 7.61
CA LYS A 31 9.24 -4.86 8.93
C LYS A 31 8.03 -5.60 9.53
N ASN A 32 7.01 -5.85 8.71
CA ASN A 32 5.83 -6.59 9.15
C ASN A 32 6.18 -8.03 9.55
N THR A 33 7.04 -8.70 8.79
CA THR A 33 7.53 -10.05 9.08
C THR A 33 8.25 -10.11 10.43
N LYS A 34 9.11 -9.12 10.75
CA LYS A 34 9.72 -9.02 12.09
C LYS A 34 8.67 -8.93 13.19
N GLY A 35 7.60 -8.16 12.98
CA GLY A 35 6.46 -8.08 13.91
C GLY A 35 5.78 -9.45 14.12
N VAL A 36 5.56 -10.20 13.03
CA VAL A 36 5.00 -11.56 13.09
C VAL A 36 5.91 -12.50 13.87
N LEU A 37 7.22 -12.47 13.61
CA LEU A 37 8.19 -13.31 14.32
C LEU A 37 8.22 -12.99 15.81
N ALA A 38 8.29 -11.71 16.19
CA ALA A 38 8.25 -11.29 17.60
C ALA A 38 6.96 -11.73 18.30
N ALA A 39 5.81 -11.56 17.65
CA ALA A 39 4.52 -12.02 18.17
C ALA A 39 4.49 -13.55 18.33
N THR A 40 5.06 -14.29 17.39
CA THR A 40 5.14 -15.76 17.44
C THR A 40 5.99 -16.22 18.62
N GLU A 41 7.13 -15.56 18.89
CA GLU A 41 7.96 -15.89 20.07
C GLU A 41 7.21 -15.62 21.38
N VAL A 42 6.50 -14.51 21.49
CA VAL A 42 5.65 -14.24 22.66
C VAL A 42 4.59 -15.34 22.86
N LEU A 43 3.96 -15.79 21.77
CA LEU A 43 2.98 -16.90 21.84
C LEU A 43 3.63 -18.22 22.26
N ARG A 44 4.82 -18.54 21.75
CA ARG A 44 5.58 -19.74 22.17
C ARG A 44 5.90 -19.72 23.67
N HIS A 45 6.36 -18.58 24.18
CA HIS A 45 6.60 -18.42 25.63
C HIS A 45 5.35 -18.57 26.48
N ARG A 46 4.17 -18.35 25.89
CA ARG A 46 2.86 -18.59 26.54
C ARG A 46 2.32 -20.00 26.33
N GLY A 47 3.14 -20.94 25.82
CA GLY A 47 2.82 -22.34 25.66
C GLY A 47 2.15 -22.74 24.33
N TRP A 48 2.06 -21.82 23.37
CA TRP A 48 1.55 -22.18 22.03
C TRP A 48 2.59 -23.00 21.28
N LYS A 49 2.15 -24.11 20.71
CA LYS A 49 3.01 -25.00 19.90
C LYS A 49 3.01 -24.52 18.44
N ILE A 50 3.91 -23.60 18.11
CA ILE A 50 4.08 -23.07 16.76
C ILE A 50 5.50 -23.40 16.29
N SER A 51 5.64 -24.29 15.30
CA SER A 51 6.95 -24.67 14.80
C SER A 51 7.57 -23.58 13.90
N LYS A 52 8.89 -23.61 13.68
CA LYS A 52 9.54 -22.70 12.71
C LYS A 52 9.03 -22.93 11.29
N GLU A 53 8.85 -24.19 10.92
CA GLU A 53 8.35 -24.61 9.61
C GLU A 53 6.94 -24.07 9.36
N ALA A 54 6.06 -24.10 10.38
CA ALA A 54 4.70 -23.54 10.27
C ALA A 54 4.72 -22.03 10.03
N VAL A 55 5.65 -21.31 10.66
CA VAL A 55 5.83 -19.87 10.44
C VAL A 55 6.33 -19.57 9.03
N HIS A 56 7.35 -20.31 8.56
CA HIS A 56 7.91 -20.17 7.21
C HIS A 56 6.84 -20.45 6.15
N LEU A 57 6.12 -21.58 6.28
CA LEU A 57 5.06 -21.95 5.36
C LEU A 57 3.92 -20.92 5.37
N GLY A 58 3.51 -20.46 6.55
CA GLY A 58 2.46 -19.44 6.70
C GLY A 58 2.84 -18.11 6.04
N LEU A 59 4.10 -17.67 6.18
CA LEU A 59 4.58 -16.44 5.57
C LEU A 59 4.74 -16.55 4.04
N SER A 60 5.17 -17.71 3.54
CA SER A 60 5.32 -17.94 2.08
C SER A 60 3.99 -18.10 1.35
N GLN A 61 2.89 -18.25 2.05
CA GLN A 61 1.55 -18.53 1.51
C GLN A 61 0.46 -17.62 2.12
N VAL A 62 0.81 -16.39 2.45
CA VAL A 62 -0.16 -15.45 3.09
C VAL A 62 -1.37 -15.23 2.20
N GLN A 63 -1.15 -14.93 0.90
CA GLN A 63 -2.25 -14.64 -0.02
C GLN A 63 -3.16 -15.84 -0.23
N SER A 64 -2.60 -17.03 -0.45
CA SER A 64 -3.38 -18.25 -0.69
C SER A 64 -4.13 -18.73 0.56
N ASN A 65 -3.52 -18.56 1.75
CA ASN A 65 -4.12 -19.03 3.01
C ASN A 65 -5.19 -18.06 3.55
N THR A 66 -5.07 -16.75 3.26
CA THR A 66 -5.92 -15.73 3.89
C THR A 66 -6.78 -14.92 2.91
N GLY A 67 -6.47 -14.99 1.61
CA GLY A 67 -7.09 -14.11 0.61
C GLY A 67 -6.69 -12.64 0.75
N LEU A 68 -5.62 -12.32 1.50
CA LEU A 68 -5.17 -10.94 1.70
C LEU A 68 -4.78 -10.30 0.37
N LYS A 69 -5.38 -9.15 0.07
CA LYS A 69 -5.19 -8.36 -1.15
C LYS A 69 -4.68 -6.96 -0.84
N GLY A 70 -4.22 -6.24 -1.88
CA GLY A 70 -3.86 -4.82 -1.78
C GLY A 70 -2.62 -4.55 -0.92
N ARG A 71 -1.61 -5.41 -0.97
CA ARG A 71 -0.30 -5.22 -0.34
C ARG A 71 0.79 -5.26 -1.41
N TRP A 72 0.96 -4.17 -2.14
CA TRP A 72 1.77 -4.11 -3.37
C TRP A 72 1.41 -5.26 -4.32
N GLN A 73 0.12 -5.43 -4.52
CA GLN A 73 -0.43 -6.53 -5.31
C GLN A 73 -0.33 -6.21 -6.79
N GLN A 74 0.37 -7.06 -7.54
CA GLN A 74 0.39 -6.96 -8.99
C GLN A 74 -0.93 -7.46 -9.58
N LEU A 75 -1.56 -6.64 -10.42
CA LEU A 75 -2.81 -6.92 -11.13
C LEU A 75 -2.59 -7.26 -12.60
N SER A 76 -1.54 -6.67 -13.21
CA SER A 76 -1.15 -6.90 -14.60
C SER A 76 0.35 -6.74 -14.76
N SER A 77 0.92 -7.37 -15.80
CA SER A 77 2.33 -7.24 -16.15
C SER A 77 2.58 -6.23 -17.29
N ASN A 78 1.59 -5.94 -18.12
CA ASN A 78 1.75 -5.08 -19.30
C ASN A 78 0.45 -4.25 -19.53
N PRO A 79 0.44 -2.95 -19.22
CA PRO A 79 1.43 -2.26 -18.38
C PRO A 79 1.49 -2.85 -16.98
N LEU A 80 2.64 -2.71 -16.30
CA LEU A 80 2.78 -3.11 -14.91
C LEU A 80 1.74 -2.36 -14.06
N THR A 81 0.77 -3.09 -13.53
CA THR A 81 -0.31 -2.50 -12.72
C THR A 81 -0.26 -3.07 -11.32
N VAL A 82 -0.11 -2.19 -10.34
CA VAL A 82 0.00 -2.56 -8.91
C VAL A 82 -1.02 -1.80 -8.09
N CYS A 83 -1.62 -2.46 -7.10
CA CYS A 83 -2.45 -1.78 -6.10
C CYS A 83 -1.91 -1.95 -4.68
N ASP A 84 -2.10 -0.92 -3.85
CA ASP A 84 -1.75 -0.93 -2.43
C ASP A 84 -2.74 -0.13 -1.59
N THR A 85 -3.13 -0.67 -0.43
CA THR A 85 -4.08 -0.05 0.50
C THR A 85 -3.46 0.98 1.45
N GLY A 86 -2.19 1.33 1.26
CA GLY A 86 -1.51 2.39 2.00
C GLY A 86 -2.26 3.72 1.87
N HIS A 87 -2.53 4.37 3.02
CA HIS A 87 -3.43 5.52 3.08
C HIS A 87 -2.99 6.59 4.09
N ASN A 88 -1.78 6.51 4.60
CA ASN A 88 -1.19 7.49 5.50
C ASN A 88 0.21 7.88 5.02
N LYS A 89 0.78 8.92 5.63
CA LYS A 89 2.10 9.45 5.28
C LYS A 89 3.18 8.36 5.29
N GLU A 90 3.22 7.56 6.35
CA GLU A 90 4.23 6.53 6.55
C GLU A 90 4.14 5.44 5.46
N ALA A 91 2.93 5.01 5.13
CA ALA A 91 2.71 4.04 4.05
C ALA A 91 3.10 4.62 2.68
N PHE A 92 2.73 5.89 2.40
CA PHE A 92 3.09 6.54 1.14
C PHE A 92 4.59 6.72 0.97
N GLN A 93 5.34 6.93 2.06
CA GLN A 93 6.81 6.93 2.00
C GLN A 93 7.35 5.61 1.43
N TYR A 94 6.89 4.46 1.94
CA TYR A 94 7.28 3.15 1.42
C TYR A 94 6.83 2.93 -0.02
N ILE A 95 5.61 3.36 -0.36
CA ILE A 95 5.07 3.24 -1.73
C ILE A 95 5.95 4.03 -2.70
N VAL A 96 6.25 5.29 -2.41
CA VAL A 96 7.09 6.14 -3.26
C VAL A 96 8.52 5.59 -3.37
N ASP A 97 9.09 5.08 -2.27
CA ASP A 97 10.41 4.48 -2.31
C ASP A 97 10.43 3.19 -3.13
N GLN A 98 9.37 2.40 -3.10
CA GLN A 98 9.25 1.21 -3.94
C GLN A 98 9.00 1.56 -5.41
N LEU A 99 8.21 2.57 -5.72
CA LEU A 99 8.02 3.07 -7.09
C LEU A 99 9.35 3.43 -7.75
N LYS A 100 10.29 4.05 -7.01
CA LYS A 100 11.64 4.38 -7.49
C LYS A 100 12.49 3.17 -7.87
N THR A 101 12.15 1.97 -7.37
CA THR A 101 12.86 0.72 -7.71
C THR A 101 12.27 0.01 -8.91
N CYS A 102 11.11 0.44 -9.40
CA CYS A 102 10.46 -0.14 -10.58
C CYS A 102 11.01 0.50 -11.86
N LEU A 103 11.03 -0.28 -12.94
CA LEU A 103 11.38 0.20 -14.26
C LEU A 103 10.09 0.50 -15.03
N TYR A 104 9.95 1.74 -15.49
CA TYR A 104 8.84 2.21 -16.32
C TYR A 104 9.24 3.48 -17.06
N ASP A 105 8.57 3.75 -18.17
CA ASP A 105 8.79 5.00 -18.93
C ASP A 105 7.93 6.12 -18.33
N GLN A 106 6.65 5.88 -18.05
CA GLN A 106 5.73 6.82 -17.45
C GLN A 106 4.96 6.17 -16.29
N LEU A 107 4.70 6.92 -15.22
CA LEU A 107 3.89 6.49 -14.08
C LEU A 107 2.51 7.15 -14.11
N TYR A 108 1.47 6.34 -14.07
CA TYR A 108 0.08 6.76 -13.86
C TYR A 108 -0.36 6.37 -12.44
N MET A 109 -0.87 7.33 -11.66
CA MET A 109 -1.34 7.05 -10.30
C MET A 109 -2.83 7.32 -10.18
N VAL A 110 -3.63 6.26 -10.01
CA VAL A 110 -5.06 6.35 -9.70
C VAL A 110 -5.22 6.45 -8.18
N LEU A 111 -5.69 7.60 -7.70
CA LEU A 111 -5.70 7.94 -6.29
C LEU A 111 -7.06 8.47 -5.83
N GLY A 112 -7.58 7.90 -4.73
CA GLY A 112 -8.75 8.41 -4.04
C GLY A 112 -8.57 8.32 -2.52
N PHE A 113 -9.17 9.25 -1.78
CA PHE A 113 -8.89 9.44 -0.36
C PHE A 113 -10.17 9.52 0.47
N VAL A 114 -10.02 9.49 1.79
CA VAL A 114 -11.09 9.75 2.77
C VAL A 114 -10.89 11.11 3.43
N ARG A 115 -11.99 11.75 3.87
CA ARG A 115 -12.00 13.14 4.38
C ARG A 115 -11.11 13.38 5.60
N GLU A 116 -11.04 12.40 6.50
CA GLU A 116 -10.38 12.57 7.80
C GLU A 116 -8.83 12.53 7.71
N LYS A 117 -8.27 12.46 6.51
CA LYS A 117 -6.80 12.39 6.32
C LYS A 117 -6.19 13.75 6.03
N ASP A 118 -5.06 14.02 6.67
CA ASP A 118 -4.18 15.09 6.22
C ASP A 118 -3.47 14.65 4.93
N LEU A 119 -3.90 15.24 3.80
CA LEU A 119 -3.36 14.90 2.48
C LEU A 119 -2.10 15.64 2.12
N ASN A 120 -1.83 16.80 2.71
CA ASN A 120 -0.71 17.63 2.29
C ASN A 120 0.63 16.90 2.32
N PRO A 121 0.96 16.12 3.37
CA PRO A 121 2.19 15.33 3.38
C PRO A 121 2.24 14.23 2.31
N ILE A 122 1.07 13.66 1.95
CA ILE A 122 0.99 12.63 0.90
C ILE A 122 1.19 13.27 -0.47
N LEU A 123 0.45 14.34 -0.78
CA LEU A 123 0.54 15.04 -2.06
C LEU A 123 1.96 15.56 -2.33
N ALA A 124 2.64 16.05 -1.29
CA ALA A 124 4.02 16.55 -1.39
C ALA A 124 5.06 15.45 -1.70
N MET A 125 4.73 14.17 -1.47
CA MET A 125 5.63 13.04 -1.75
C MET A 125 5.42 12.43 -3.13
N LEU A 126 4.32 12.77 -3.83
CA LEU A 126 4.02 12.18 -5.14
C LEU A 126 5.12 12.52 -6.14
N PRO A 127 5.57 11.57 -6.98
CA PRO A 127 6.58 11.83 -8.01
C PRO A 127 6.17 12.98 -8.92
N SER A 128 7.13 13.87 -9.22
CA SER A 128 6.87 15.12 -9.96
C SER A 128 6.51 14.90 -11.44
N ASP A 129 6.89 13.76 -11.97
CA ASP A 129 6.69 13.31 -13.36
C ASP A 129 5.51 12.35 -13.52
N ALA A 130 4.83 12.00 -12.42
CA ALA A 130 3.66 11.12 -12.47
C ALA A 130 2.44 11.82 -13.11
N HIS A 131 1.66 11.05 -13.87
CA HIS A 131 0.30 11.44 -14.27
C HIS A 131 -0.70 11.03 -13.18
N LEU A 132 -1.35 12.02 -12.57
CA LEU A 132 -2.28 11.80 -11.47
C LEU A 132 -3.70 11.68 -12.01
N ILE A 133 -4.41 10.63 -11.62
CA ILE A 133 -5.82 10.42 -11.93
C ILE A 133 -6.56 10.30 -10.61
N PHE A 134 -7.18 11.40 -10.19
CA PHE A 134 -7.92 11.45 -8.94
C PHE A 134 -9.33 10.92 -9.13
N CYS A 135 -9.79 10.10 -8.15
CA CYS A 135 -11.13 9.51 -8.16
C CYS A 135 -11.78 9.57 -6.78
N GLU A 136 -13.07 9.30 -6.73
CA GLU A 136 -13.88 9.31 -5.52
C GLU A 136 -14.41 7.90 -5.24
N PRO A 137 -13.96 7.19 -4.19
CA PRO A 137 -14.50 5.88 -3.83
C PRO A 137 -15.96 6.02 -3.36
N GLN A 138 -16.81 5.03 -3.71
CA GLN A 138 -18.26 5.08 -3.45
C GLN A 138 -18.60 4.78 -1.97
N ILE A 139 -18.12 5.61 -1.06
CA ILE A 139 -18.37 5.52 0.39
C ILE A 139 -18.78 6.88 0.98
N PRO A 140 -19.58 6.92 2.06
CA PRO A 140 -20.06 8.19 2.65
C PRO A 140 -18.97 9.13 3.15
N ARG A 141 -17.81 8.61 3.51
CA ARG A 141 -16.64 9.38 3.99
C ARG A 141 -15.57 9.64 2.93
N ALA A 142 -15.88 9.40 1.67
CA ALA A 142 -14.97 9.76 0.58
C ALA A 142 -14.65 11.24 0.60
N LEU A 143 -13.41 11.59 0.29
CA LEU A 143 -13.08 12.98 -0.03
C LEU A 143 -13.66 13.27 -1.41
N LEU A 144 -14.54 14.27 -1.49
CA LEU A 144 -15.22 14.60 -2.73
C LEU A 144 -14.23 15.08 -3.79
N LEU A 145 -14.49 14.73 -5.04
CA LEU A 145 -13.62 15.07 -6.16
C LEU A 145 -13.40 16.57 -6.30
N GLU A 146 -14.43 17.39 -6.05
CA GLU A 146 -14.34 18.86 -6.04
C GLU A 146 -13.39 19.40 -4.95
N GLU A 147 -13.46 18.81 -3.75
CA GLU A 147 -12.53 19.17 -2.67
C GLU A 147 -11.08 18.76 -3.01
N LEU A 148 -10.91 17.58 -3.60
CA LEU A 148 -9.62 17.08 -4.03
C LEU A 148 -9.02 17.96 -5.15
N LYS A 149 -9.85 18.38 -6.10
CA LYS A 149 -9.48 19.31 -7.16
C LYS A 149 -8.97 20.63 -6.59
N ALA A 150 -9.71 21.25 -5.67
CA ALA A 150 -9.29 22.50 -5.01
C ALA A 150 -7.95 22.38 -4.27
N ARG A 151 -7.67 21.18 -3.70
CA ARG A 151 -6.41 20.92 -2.99
C ARG A 151 -5.22 20.63 -3.91
N THR A 152 -5.45 20.27 -5.16
CA THR A 152 -4.41 19.79 -6.07
C THR A 152 -4.22 20.65 -7.31
N GLU A 153 -5.07 21.67 -7.55
CA GLU A 153 -5.00 22.53 -8.74
C GLU A 153 -3.66 23.29 -8.89
N HIS A 154 -2.94 23.52 -7.80
CA HIS A 154 -1.64 24.19 -7.79
C HIS A 154 -0.46 23.25 -8.10
N MET A 155 -0.68 21.95 -8.17
CA MET A 155 0.38 20.97 -8.43
C MET A 155 0.85 21.03 -9.90
N ALA A 156 2.14 20.75 -10.14
CA ALA A 156 2.72 20.81 -11.49
C ALA A 156 2.43 19.57 -12.36
N GLN A 157 2.13 18.43 -11.74
CA GLN A 157 1.88 17.16 -12.43
C GLN A 157 0.67 17.25 -13.36
N ALA A 158 0.68 16.50 -14.46
CA ALA A 158 -0.50 16.28 -15.28
C ALA A 158 -1.60 15.59 -14.46
N ARG A 159 -2.85 16.06 -14.56
CA ARG A 159 -3.96 15.61 -13.71
C ARG A 159 -5.24 15.37 -14.47
N HIS A 160 -5.95 14.34 -14.04
CA HIS A 160 -7.33 14.07 -14.42
C HIS A 160 -8.19 13.90 -13.16
N TYR A 161 -9.46 14.21 -13.28
CA TYR A 161 -10.44 14.06 -12.20
C TYR A 161 -11.62 13.26 -12.76
N VAL A 162 -11.81 12.05 -12.25
CA VAL A 162 -12.79 11.07 -12.74
C VAL A 162 -13.62 10.60 -11.55
N GLN A 163 -14.94 10.73 -11.60
CA GLN A 163 -15.80 10.47 -10.45
C GLN A 163 -15.71 9.00 -10.00
N ASP A 164 -15.79 8.07 -10.91
CA ASP A 164 -15.83 6.64 -10.65
C ASP A 164 -14.41 6.04 -10.66
N VAL A 165 -14.12 5.15 -9.70
CA VAL A 165 -12.82 4.50 -9.57
C VAL A 165 -12.50 3.61 -10.77
N ASN A 166 -13.47 2.83 -11.25
CA ASN A 166 -13.26 1.93 -12.40
C ASN A 166 -13.07 2.71 -13.70
N GLU A 167 -13.77 3.83 -13.87
CA GLU A 167 -13.55 4.75 -15.00
C GLU A 167 -12.16 5.38 -14.94
N ALA A 168 -11.69 5.76 -13.74
CA ALA A 168 -10.33 6.27 -13.55
C ALA A 168 -9.25 5.23 -13.88
N ILE A 169 -9.44 3.98 -13.47
CA ILE A 169 -8.57 2.86 -13.84
C ILE A 169 -8.59 2.62 -15.36
N ASN A 170 -9.77 2.68 -15.98
CA ASN A 170 -9.90 2.52 -17.42
C ASN A 170 -9.24 3.67 -18.19
N LEU A 171 -9.28 4.90 -17.66
CA LEU A 171 -8.55 6.03 -18.23
C LEU A 171 -7.03 5.80 -18.14
N ALA A 172 -6.52 5.37 -16.97
CA ALA A 172 -5.10 5.03 -16.82
C ALA A 172 -4.66 3.98 -17.85
N ARG A 173 -5.45 2.91 -18.01
CA ARG A 173 -5.17 1.85 -19.01
C ARG A 173 -5.20 2.32 -20.46
N LYS A 174 -6.01 3.34 -20.78
CA LYS A 174 -6.06 3.92 -22.13
C LYS A 174 -4.89 4.85 -22.42
N LEU A 175 -4.33 5.48 -21.40
CA LEU A 175 -3.23 6.42 -21.52
C LEU A 175 -1.87 5.73 -21.48
N ALA A 176 -1.76 4.63 -20.76
CA ALA A 176 -0.52 3.90 -20.55
C ALA A 176 -0.16 2.99 -21.71
N ASP A 177 1.09 3.00 -22.10
CA ASP A 177 1.72 2.03 -22.99
C ASP A 177 2.24 0.81 -22.21
N THR A 178 2.71 -0.21 -22.90
CA THR A 178 3.16 -1.48 -22.27
C THR A 178 4.39 -1.33 -21.38
N SER A 179 5.23 -0.31 -21.62
CA SER A 179 6.43 0.02 -20.81
C SER A 179 6.13 0.92 -19.62
N ASP A 180 4.89 1.38 -19.47
CA ASP A 180 4.46 2.24 -18.37
C ASP A 180 4.05 1.46 -17.13
N MET A 181 3.84 2.21 -16.05
CA MET A 181 3.34 1.66 -14.79
C MET A 181 2.06 2.36 -14.36
N ILE A 182 1.10 1.56 -13.87
CA ILE A 182 -0.12 2.05 -13.23
C ILE A 182 -0.09 1.66 -11.76
N TYR A 183 -0.17 2.66 -10.88
CA TYR A 183 -0.35 2.47 -9.45
C TYR A 183 -1.78 2.85 -9.04
N ILE A 184 -2.45 1.99 -8.25
CA ILE A 184 -3.82 2.20 -7.77
C ILE A 184 -3.82 2.22 -6.24
N GLY A 185 -4.32 3.30 -5.61
CA GLY A 185 -4.28 3.38 -4.15
C GLY A 185 -4.84 4.67 -3.55
N GLY A 186 -4.25 5.09 -2.41
CA GLY A 186 -4.70 6.26 -1.63
C GLY A 186 -5.69 5.91 -0.54
N SER A 187 -6.46 4.86 -0.71
CA SER A 187 -7.32 4.28 0.34
C SER A 187 -7.60 2.80 0.09
N THR A 188 -7.96 2.09 1.15
CA THR A 188 -8.46 0.71 1.06
C THR A 188 -9.71 0.62 0.18
N PHE A 189 -10.52 1.67 0.15
CA PHE A 189 -11.79 1.68 -0.59
C PHE A 189 -11.59 1.77 -2.09
N VAL A 190 -10.61 2.54 -2.57
CA VAL A 190 -10.21 2.56 -3.99
C VAL A 190 -9.73 1.18 -4.46
N VAL A 191 -8.98 0.48 -3.62
CA VAL A 191 -8.46 -0.87 -3.96
C VAL A 191 -9.54 -1.94 -3.87
N ALA A 192 -10.63 -1.70 -3.13
CA ALA A 192 -11.74 -2.65 -2.95
C ALA A 192 -12.77 -2.61 -4.09
N GLU A 193 -12.86 -1.53 -4.87
CA GLU A 193 -13.71 -1.39 -6.06
C GLU A 193 -13.05 -2.00 -7.30
#